data_be7920a78954ed5c5bfe81eceb249d66
#
_entry.id   be7920a78954ed5c5bfe81eceb249d66
#
_cell.length_a   1.000
_cell.length_b   1.000
_cell.length_c   1.000
_cell.angle_alpha   90.00
_cell.angle_beta   90.00
_cell.angle_gamma   90.00
#
_symmetry.space_group_name_H-M   'P 1'
#
loop_
_entity.id
_entity.type
_entity.pdbx_description
1 polymer ?
#
loop_
_entity_poly.entity_id
_entity_poly.type
_entity_poly.pdbx_seq_one_letter_code
_entity_poly.pdbx_strand_id
1 'polypeptide(L)'
;YAPNKKVCKRAVIIGGGLIGIELAEMLRSRDIPVTMLVRETNFWNKVLPDEEAQMLNHHIREHHIDLRLETNLDSIIDDGSGKVKAVKIKETGEILDCDFVGLTPGVSPNVAFLKDSGIEINRGVLVNRHLETNYHHIYAIGDCSEQREPIGNRPPVEAVWYTGRMMGEVVA
;
A
#
# COMPACT_ATOMS: atom_id res chain seq x y z
N TYR A 1 17.08 4.23 -4.75
CA TYR A 1 17.48 5.61 -5.00
C TYR A 1 16.29 6.51 -4.65
N ALA A 2 16.34 7.20 -3.53
CA ALA A 2 15.26 8.11 -3.17
C ALA A 2 15.31 9.33 -4.11
N PRO A 3 14.21 9.69 -4.78
CA PRO A 3 14.18 10.85 -5.64
C PRO A 3 14.49 12.12 -4.83
N ASN A 4 15.18 13.06 -5.45
CA ASN A 4 15.45 14.38 -4.89
C ASN A 4 15.03 15.45 -5.89
N LYS A 5 14.94 16.72 -5.45
CA LYS A 5 14.46 17.85 -6.26
C LYS A 5 15.25 18.11 -7.55
N LYS A 6 16.47 17.58 -7.67
CA LYS A 6 17.26 17.70 -8.89
C LYS A 6 16.78 16.70 -9.96
N VAL A 7 16.25 15.55 -9.54
CA VAL A 7 15.82 14.45 -10.41
C VAL A 7 14.31 14.42 -10.57
N CYS A 8 13.56 14.79 -9.51
CA CYS A 8 12.10 14.78 -9.48
C CYS A 8 11.59 16.16 -9.03
N LYS A 9 10.75 16.78 -9.82
CA LYS A 9 10.15 18.09 -9.54
C LYS A 9 8.71 17.96 -9.05
N ARG A 10 7.98 16.94 -9.47
CA ARG A 10 6.58 16.66 -9.12
C ARG A 10 6.34 15.16 -9.08
N ALA A 11 5.64 14.69 -8.09
CA ALA A 11 5.30 13.29 -7.92
C ALA A 11 3.79 13.08 -7.86
N VAL A 12 3.33 11.98 -8.46
CA VAL A 12 1.96 11.49 -8.31
C VAL A 12 2.01 10.11 -7.65
N ILE A 13 1.21 9.93 -6.59
CA ILE A 13 1.10 8.67 -5.86
C ILE A 13 -0.30 8.10 -6.05
N ILE A 14 -0.38 6.84 -6.43
CA ILE A 14 -1.63 6.12 -6.68
C ILE A 14 -1.87 5.15 -5.53
N GLY A 15 -2.88 5.43 -4.72
CA GLY A 15 -3.29 4.60 -3.59
C GLY A 15 -3.23 5.31 -2.25
N GLY A 16 -4.24 5.06 -1.41
CA GLY A 16 -4.45 5.65 -0.09
C GLY A 16 -4.06 4.71 1.06
N GLY A 17 -3.06 3.85 0.87
CA GLY A 17 -2.56 2.94 1.90
C GLY A 17 -1.34 3.49 2.65
N LEU A 18 -0.83 2.71 3.63
CA LEU A 18 0.38 3.04 4.41
C LEU A 18 1.57 3.37 3.51
N ILE A 19 1.87 2.51 2.54
CA ILE A 19 3.02 2.72 1.62
C ILE A 19 2.87 4.04 0.86
N GLY A 20 1.65 4.39 0.46
CA GLY A 20 1.37 5.63 -0.27
C GLY A 20 1.65 6.87 0.56
N ILE A 21 1.17 6.91 1.80
CA ILE A 21 1.39 8.09 2.67
C ILE A 21 2.84 8.21 3.12
N GLU A 22 3.51 7.12 3.47
CA GLU A 22 4.93 7.12 3.83
C GLU A 22 5.80 7.63 2.66
N LEU A 23 5.48 7.20 1.43
CA LEU A 23 6.16 7.70 0.24
C LEU A 23 5.89 9.20 0.03
N ALA A 24 4.65 9.65 0.25
CA ALA A 24 4.28 11.06 0.15
C ALA A 24 5.06 11.92 1.15
N GLU A 25 5.13 11.50 2.42
CA GLU A 25 5.89 12.19 3.46
C GLU A 25 7.38 12.26 3.13
N MET A 26 7.96 11.14 2.66
CA MET A 26 9.36 11.11 2.22
C MET A 26 9.66 12.06 1.07
N LEU A 27 8.74 12.21 0.12
CA LEU A 27 8.89 13.15 -0.99
C LEU A 27 8.71 14.59 -0.52
N ARG A 28 7.72 14.85 0.33
CA ARG A 28 7.49 16.17 0.93
C ARG A 28 8.68 16.63 1.78
N SER A 29 9.29 15.74 2.57
CA SER A 29 10.50 16.07 3.35
C SER A 29 11.71 16.50 2.47
N ARG A 30 11.61 16.28 1.16
CA ARG A 30 12.60 16.71 0.14
C ARG A 30 12.11 17.89 -0.71
N ASP A 31 11.06 18.58 -0.27
CA ASP A 31 10.40 19.68 -0.97
C ASP A 31 9.85 19.31 -2.36
N ILE A 32 9.53 18.04 -2.60
CA ILE A 32 8.91 17.60 -3.85
C ILE A 32 7.39 17.74 -3.69
N PRO A 33 6.70 18.52 -4.54
CA PRO A 33 5.25 18.56 -4.59
C PRO A 33 4.67 17.18 -4.89
N VAL A 34 3.65 16.79 -4.11
CA VAL A 34 3.00 15.49 -4.21
C VAL A 34 1.51 15.65 -4.44
N THR A 35 0.97 14.97 -5.44
CA THR A 35 -0.45 14.69 -5.61
C THR A 35 -0.73 13.23 -5.30
N MET A 36 -1.69 12.94 -4.43
CA MET A 36 -2.16 11.58 -4.14
C MET A 36 -3.52 11.35 -4.79
N LEU A 37 -3.64 10.29 -5.59
CA LEU A 37 -4.90 9.83 -6.16
C LEU A 37 -5.42 8.66 -5.34
N VAL A 38 -6.56 8.86 -4.67
CA VAL A 38 -7.22 7.90 -3.79
C VAL A 38 -8.60 7.62 -4.34
N ARG A 39 -8.91 6.37 -4.65
CA ARG A 39 -10.20 5.98 -5.25
C ARG A 39 -11.36 6.00 -4.28
N GLU A 40 -11.08 5.96 -3.00
CA GLU A 40 -12.06 5.98 -1.91
C GLU A 40 -12.55 7.42 -1.65
N THR A 41 -13.70 7.55 -0.97
CA THR A 41 -14.31 8.83 -0.57
C THR A 41 -13.54 9.56 0.53
N ASN A 42 -12.82 8.81 1.36
CA ASN A 42 -11.92 9.33 2.40
C ASN A 42 -10.66 8.49 2.44
N PHE A 43 -9.54 9.09 2.86
CA PHE A 43 -8.33 8.34 3.17
C PHE A 43 -8.62 7.40 4.36
N TRP A 44 -8.30 6.11 4.21
CA TRP A 44 -8.52 5.07 5.24
C TRP A 44 -9.97 4.87 5.70
N ASN A 45 -10.97 5.15 4.87
CA ASN A 45 -12.39 4.98 5.21
C ASN A 45 -12.80 3.55 5.58
N LYS A 46 -11.98 2.54 5.28
CA LYS A 46 -12.20 1.13 5.69
C LYS A 46 -11.56 0.79 7.04
N VAL A 47 -10.75 1.70 7.58
CA VAL A 47 -9.98 1.52 8.82
C VAL A 47 -10.50 2.45 9.92
N LEU A 48 -10.85 3.68 9.55
CA LEU A 48 -11.31 4.72 10.45
C LEU A 48 -12.79 5.05 10.21
N PRO A 49 -13.53 5.42 11.27
CA PRO A 49 -14.83 6.09 11.12
C PRO A 49 -14.74 7.35 10.24
N ASP A 50 -15.87 7.75 9.64
CA ASP A 50 -15.88 8.83 8.65
C ASP A 50 -15.35 10.18 9.19
N GLU A 51 -15.71 10.55 10.42
CA GLU A 51 -15.27 11.79 11.03
C GLU A 51 -13.73 11.81 11.24
N GLU A 52 -13.19 10.69 11.71
CA GLU A 52 -11.73 10.55 11.90
C GLU A 52 -11.00 10.52 10.55
N ALA A 53 -11.57 9.86 9.54
CA ALA A 53 -11.02 9.85 8.20
C ALA A 53 -11.01 11.25 7.56
N GLN A 54 -12.06 12.07 7.81
CA GLN A 54 -12.10 13.48 7.37
C GLN A 54 -11.04 14.33 8.07
N MET A 55 -10.81 14.13 9.37
CA MET A 55 -9.73 14.82 10.09
C MET A 55 -8.37 14.47 9.47
N LEU A 56 -8.16 13.20 9.13
CA LEU A 56 -6.92 12.77 8.47
C LEU A 56 -6.78 13.36 7.06
N ASN A 57 -7.86 13.43 6.27
CA ASN A 57 -7.85 14.14 4.98
C ASN A 57 -7.41 15.59 5.11
N HIS A 58 -7.93 16.29 6.14
CA HIS A 58 -7.56 17.66 6.41
C HIS A 58 -6.07 17.78 6.77
N HIS A 59 -5.60 16.94 7.68
CA HIS A 59 -4.20 16.88 8.09
C HIS A 59 -3.23 16.63 6.91
N ILE A 60 -3.56 15.69 6.03
CA ILE A 60 -2.77 15.43 4.81
C ILE A 60 -2.66 16.70 3.94
N ARG A 61 -3.77 17.42 3.77
CA ARG A 61 -3.78 18.67 2.98
C ARG A 61 -3.02 19.81 3.66
N GLU A 62 -3.07 19.94 4.98
CA GLU A 62 -2.29 20.91 5.75
C GLU A 62 -0.78 20.70 5.56
N HIS A 63 -0.35 19.46 5.34
CA HIS A 63 1.05 19.14 5.02
C HIS A 63 1.39 19.32 3.53
N HIS A 64 0.57 20.09 2.81
CA HIS A 64 0.78 20.45 1.41
C HIS A 64 0.86 19.26 0.46
N ILE A 65 0.10 18.20 0.73
CA ILE A 65 -0.15 17.10 -0.19
C ILE A 65 -1.49 17.36 -0.89
N ASP A 66 -1.49 17.42 -2.21
CA ASP A 66 -2.72 17.50 -3.02
C ASP A 66 -3.44 16.14 -2.98
N LEU A 67 -4.33 15.96 -1.99
CA LEU A 67 -5.12 14.75 -1.81
C LEU A 67 -6.39 14.81 -2.65
N ARG A 68 -6.45 14.01 -3.70
CA ARG A 68 -7.60 13.86 -4.60
C ARG A 68 -8.30 12.55 -4.29
N LEU A 69 -9.46 12.66 -3.68
CA LEU A 69 -10.35 11.55 -3.34
C LEU A 69 -11.24 11.20 -4.54
N GLU A 70 -11.83 10.00 -4.55
CA GLU A 70 -12.69 9.49 -5.62
C GLU A 70 -12.05 9.58 -7.01
N THR A 71 -10.70 9.45 -7.05
CA THR A 71 -9.90 9.72 -8.24
C THR A 71 -9.07 8.49 -8.60
N ASN A 72 -9.25 8.01 -9.83
CA ASN A 72 -8.53 6.87 -10.38
C ASN A 72 -7.56 7.28 -11.48
N LEU A 73 -6.44 6.57 -11.56
CA LEU A 73 -5.52 6.62 -12.68
C LEU A 73 -6.17 5.98 -13.92
N ASP A 74 -6.14 6.66 -15.06
CA ASP A 74 -6.47 6.09 -16.37
C ASP A 74 -5.20 5.49 -17.01
N SER A 75 -4.19 6.31 -17.19
CA SER A 75 -2.95 5.92 -17.86
C SER A 75 -1.75 6.74 -17.42
N ILE A 76 -0.56 6.18 -17.62
CA ILE A 76 0.72 6.84 -17.44
C ILE A 76 1.23 7.23 -18.83
N ILE A 77 1.63 8.48 -18.99
CA ILE A 77 2.13 9.04 -20.23
C ILE A 77 3.64 9.17 -20.13
N ASP A 78 4.35 8.57 -21.06
CA ASP A 78 5.81 8.72 -21.18
C ASP A 78 6.21 9.89 -22.08
N ASP A 79 7.49 10.22 -22.04
CA ASP A 79 8.09 11.29 -22.88
C ASP A 79 8.64 10.77 -24.23
N GLY A 80 8.40 9.48 -24.55
CA GLY A 80 8.94 8.79 -25.72
C GLY A 80 10.32 8.17 -25.48
N SER A 81 10.97 8.42 -24.33
CA SER A 81 12.25 7.81 -23.94
C SER A 81 12.10 6.72 -22.86
N GLY A 82 10.86 6.38 -22.49
CA GLY A 82 10.56 5.45 -21.41
C GLY A 82 10.56 6.07 -20.00
N LYS A 83 10.58 7.40 -19.90
CA LYS A 83 10.42 8.12 -18.65
C LYS A 83 9.02 8.69 -18.54
N VAL A 84 8.46 8.69 -17.32
CA VAL A 84 7.16 9.30 -17.07
C VAL A 84 7.23 10.81 -17.31
N LYS A 85 6.19 11.33 -17.98
CA LYS A 85 5.96 12.75 -18.23
C LYS A 85 4.72 13.26 -17.52
N ALA A 86 3.67 12.45 -17.48
CA ALA A 86 2.38 12.80 -16.89
C ALA A 86 1.56 11.56 -16.54
N VAL A 87 0.47 11.77 -15.79
CA VAL A 87 -0.61 10.80 -15.63
C VAL A 87 -1.92 11.40 -16.11
N LYS A 88 -2.84 10.55 -16.59
CA LYS A 88 -4.19 10.94 -16.96
C LYS A 88 -5.17 10.43 -15.91
N ILE A 89 -6.07 11.30 -15.46
CA ILE A 89 -7.14 10.98 -14.52
C ILE A 89 -8.33 10.40 -15.28
N LYS A 90 -8.88 9.32 -14.77
CA LYS A 90 -9.97 8.57 -15.43
C LYS A 90 -11.28 9.35 -15.46
N GLU A 91 -11.67 9.96 -14.36
CA GLU A 91 -12.97 10.62 -14.18
C GLU A 91 -13.10 11.90 -15.01
N THR A 92 -12.01 12.66 -15.08
CA THR A 92 -12.01 14.00 -15.70
C THR A 92 -11.30 14.09 -17.04
N GLY A 93 -10.42 13.11 -17.34
CA GLY A 93 -9.49 13.21 -18.46
C GLY A 93 -8.35 14.21 -18.23
N GLU A 94 -8.24 14.83 -17.05
CA GLU A 94 -7.19 15.77 -16.69
C GLU A 94 -5.82 15.11 -16.80
N ILE A 95 -4.85 15.85 -17.32
CA ILE A 95 -3.45 15.43 -17.43
C ILE A 95 -2.65 16.16 -16.36
N LEU A 96 -2.02 15.41 -15.47
CA LEU A 96 -1.13 15.92 -14.43
C LEU A 96 0.32 15.63 -14.81
N ASP A 97 1.09 16.67 -15.07
CA ASP A 97 2.52 16.53 -15.32
C ASP A 97 3.24 16.03 -14.07
N CYS A 98 4.11 15.04 -14.22
CA CYS A 98 4.94 14.50 -13.16
C CYS A 98 6.22 13.85 -13.68
N ASP A 99 7.23 13.79 -12.83
CA ASP A 99 8.51 13.14 -13.11
C ASP A 99 8.64 11.80 -12.36
N PHE A 100 7.69 11.53 -11.48
CA PHE A 100 7.66 10.31 -10.66
C PHE A 100 6.23 9.83 -10.43
N VAL A 101 6.00 8.55 -10.59
CA VAL A 101 4.73 7.89 -10.25
C VAL A 101 4.99 6.77 -9.24
N GLY A 102 4.38 6.86 -8.08
CA GLY A 102 4.36 5.82 -7.06
C GLY A 102 3.09 4.98 -7.17
N LEU A 103 3.18 3.74 -7.64
CA LEU A 103 2.06 2.81 -7.66
C LEU A 103 2.02 2.04 -6.35
N THR A 104 1.06 2.37 -5.47
CA THR A 104 0.90 1.77 -4.13
C THR A 104 -0.51 1.19 -3.91
N PRO A 105 -1.05 0.42 -4.89
CA PRO A 105 -2.43 -0.09 -4.81
C PRO A 105 -2.62 -1.26 -3.84
N GLY A 106 -1.61 -1.59 -3.07
CA GLY A 106 -1.56 -2.69 -2.11
C GLY A 106 -0.57 -3.79 -2.50
N VAL A 107 -0.46 -4.77 -1.62
CA VAL A 107 0.42 -5.93 -1.77
C VAL A 107 -0.35 -7.23 -1.61
N SER A 108 0.18 -8.31 -2.14
CA SER A 108 -0.32 -9.67 -1.96
C SER A 108 0.79 -10.55 -1.42
N PRO A 109 0.49 -11.49 -0.51
CA PRO A 109 1.44 -12.50 -0.07
C PRO A 109 2.08 -13.22 -1.25
N ASN A 110 3.42 -13.29 -1.28
CA ASN A 110 4.13 -14.00 -2.32
C ASN A 110 4.30 -15.47 -1.92
N VAL A 111 3.30 -16.29 -2.22
CA VAL A 111 3.26 -17.72 -1.85
C VAL A 111 3.31 -18.66 -3.06
N ALA A 112 3.44 -18.12 -4.27
CA ALA A 112 3.41 -18.89 -5.51
C ALA A 112 4.52 -19.96 -5.59
N PHE A 113 5.67 -19.73 -4.95
CA PHE A 113 6.80 -20.67 -4.89
C PHE A 113 6.50 -21.94 -4.08
N LEU A 114 5.45 -21.92 -3.25
CA LEU A 114 5.00 -23.08 -2.47
C LEU A 114 3.99 -23.96 -3.23
N LYS A 115 3.63 -23.58 -4.44
CA LYS A 115 2.77 -24.39 -5.29
C LYS A 115 3.41 -25.79 -5.46
N ASP A 116 2.61 -26.82 -5.31
CA ASP A 116 3.02 -28.23 -5.42
C ASP A 116 3.93 -28.73 -4.26
N SER A 117 4.18 -27.93 -3.22
CA SER A 117 4.91 -28.37 -2.01
C SER A 117 4.08 -29.22 -1.05
N GLY A 118 2.76 -29.23 -1.21
CA GLY A 118 1.82 -29.84 -0.27
C GLY A 118 1.46 -28.93 0.93
N ILE A 119 2.12 -27.78 1.08
CA ILE A 119 1.72 -26.77 2.06
C ILE A 119 0.42 -26.12 1.59
N GLU A 120 -0.56 -26.05 2.48
CA GLU A 120 -1.84 -25.44 2.16
C GLU A 120 -1.71 -23.92 2.08
N ILE A 121 -2.10 -23.41 0.91
CA ILE A 121 -2.10 -21.97 0.60
C ILE A 121 -3.48 -21.54 0.10
N ASN A 122 -3.88 -20.32 0.44
CA ASN A 122 -5.02 -19.63 -0.14
C ASN A 122 -4.52 -18.25 -0.60
N ARG A 123 -4.87 -17.18 0.04
CA ARG A 123 -4.28 -15.87 -0.18
C ARG A 123 -2.85 -15.80 0.40
N GLY A 124 -2.64 -16.44 1.55
CA GLY A 124 -1.37 -16.64 2.24
C GLY A 124 -1.11 -18.13 2.50
N VAL A 125 -0.10 -18.43 3.29
CA VAL A 125 0.15 -19.76 3.84
C VAL A 125 -0.82 -19.97 4.99
N LEU A 126 -1.68 -20.99 4.90
CA LEU A 126 -2.69 -21.27 5.92
C LEU A 126 -2.05 -21.82 7.18
N VAL A 127 -2.25 -21.12 8.29
CA VAL A 127 -1.72 -21.50 9.61
C VAL A 127 -2.83 -21.57 10.67
N ASN A 128 -2.59 -22.36 11.70
CA ASN A 128 -3.39 -22.38 12.92
C ASN A 128 -3.01 -21.21 13.85
N ARG A 129 -3.63 -21.13 15.03
CA ARG A 129 -3.36 -20.07 16.04
C ARG A 129 -1.94 -20.10 16.61
N HIS A 130 -1.21 -21.21 16.42
CA HIS A 130 0.20 -21.36 16.80
C HIS A 130 1.15 -21.08 15.63
N LEU A 131 0.64 -20.55 14.50
CA LEU A 131 1.39 -20.22 13.29
C LEU A 131 1.96 -21.46 12.57
N GLU A 132 1.50 -22.66 12.94
CA GLU A 132 1.91 -23.93 12.32
C GLU A 132 1.04 -24.21 11.07
N THR A 133 1.66 -24.70 10.02
CA THR A 133 1.00 -25.08 8.75
C THR A 133 0.26 -26.41 8.89
N ASN A 134 -0.16 -27.01 7.78
CA ASN A 134 -0.66 -28.39 7.74
C ASN A 134 0.43 -29.45 7.97
N TYR A 135 1.71 -29.07 7.94
CA TYR A 135 2.83 -29.93 8.32
C TYR A 135 3.35 -29.57 9.70
N HIS A 136 3.54 -30.58 10.56
CA HIS A 136 4.18 -30.41 11.85
C HIS A 136 5.57 -29.81 11.71
N HIS A 137 5.93 -28.92 12.62
CA HIS A 137 7.23 -28.23 12.68
C HIS A 137 7.54 -27.32 11.49
N ILE A 138 6.53 -27.00 10.65
CA ILE A 138 6.64 -25.98 9.61
C ILE A 138 5.70 -24.84 9.96
N TYR A 139 6.28 -23.66 10.14
CA TYR A 139 5.58 -22.44 10.54
C TYR A 139 5.61 -21.40 9.43
N ALA A 140 4.60 -20.55 9.35
CA ALA A 140 4.60 -19.37 8.51
C ALA A 140 4.23 -18.13 9.31
N ILE A 141 5.01 -17.08 9.17
CA ILE A 141 4.89 -15.83 9.94
C ILE A 141 4.99 -14.61 9.03
N GLY A 142 4.54 -13.47 9.54
CA GLY A 142 4.59 -12.19 8.81
C GLY A 142 3.57 -12.08 7.68
N ASP A 143 3.87 -11.27 6.70
CA ASP A 143 2.96 -10.87 5.63
C ASP A 143 2.44 -12.03 4.76
N CYS A 144 3.16 -13.15 4.74
CA CYS A 144 2.77 -14.32 3.97
C CYS A 144 1.85 -15.29 4.72
N SER A 145 1.67 -15.14 6.04
CA SER A 145 0.82 -16.03 6.83
C SER A 145 -0.65 -15.64 6.74
N GLU A 146 -1.52 -16.64 6.69
CA GLU A 146 -2.97 -16.48 6.69
C GLU A 146 -3.57 -17.34 7.81
N GLN A 147 -4.22 -16.70 8.78
CA GLN A 147 -4.89 -17.38 9.88
C GLN A 147 -6.13 -18.13 9.37
N ARG A 148 -6.22 -19.45 9.64
CA ARG A 148 -7.43 -20.24 9.35
C ARG A 148 -8.62 -19.75 10.16
N GLU A 149 -8.36 -19.34 11.40
CA GLU A 149 -9.35 -18.86 12.37
C GLU A 149 -8.90 -17.51 12.94
N PRO A 150 -9.17 -16.40 12.24
CA PRO A 150 -8.85 -15.08 12.74
C PRO A 150 -9.53 -14.79 14.08
N ILE A 151 -8.86 -14.06 14.95
CA ILE A 151 -9.42 -13.67 16.26
C ILE A 151 -10.31 -12.43 16.07
N GLY A 152 -11.57 -12.56 16.47
CA GLY A 152 -12.54 -11.46 16.37
C GLY A 152 -12.74 -11.00 14.94
N ASN A 153 -12.71 -9.68 14.71
CA ASN A 153 -12.91 -9.07 13.38
C ASN A 153 -11.59 -8.80 12.64
N ARG A 154 -10.48 -9.41 13.06
CA ARG A 154 -9.17 -9.19 12.41
C ARG A 154 -9.16 -9.85 11.02
N PRO A 155 -8.48 -9.24 10.04
CA PRO A 155 -8.31 -9.87 8.73
C PRO A 155 -7.43 -11.14 8.84
N PRO A 156 -7.67 -12.17 8.02
CA PRO A 156 -6.86 -13.39 8.04
C PRO A 156 -5.38 -13.17 7.74
N VAL A 157 -5.07 -12.19 6.91
CA VAL A 157 -3.71 -11.75 6.57
C VAL A 157 -3.50 -10.35 7.11
N GLU A 158 -2.50 -10.20 7.96
CA GLU A 158 -2.11 -8.91 8.55
C GLU A 158 -0.70 -8.52 8.11
N ALA A 159 -0.61 -7.82 6.98
CA ALA A 159 0.65 -7.33 6.45
C ALA A 159 1.09 -6.05 7.19
N VAL A 160 1.46 -6.20 8.45
CA VAL A 160 1.92 -5.12 9.35
C VAL A 160 3.21 -5.57 10.04
N TRP A 161 4.24 -4.74 9.97
CA TRP A 161 5.56 -5.06 10.52
C TRP A 161 5.52 -5.52 12.00
N TYR A 162 4.77 -4.82 12.84
CA TYR A 162 4.65 -5.17 14.27
C TYR A 162 4.02 -6.54 14.48
N THR A 163 2.98 -6.88 13.72
CA THR A 163 2.34 -8.19 13.78
C THR A 163 3.33 -9.28 13.37
N GLY A 164 4.04 -9.09 12.26
CA GLY A 164 5.06 -10.04 11.81
C GLY A 164 6.18 -10.25 12.82
N ARG A 165 6.64 -9.19 13.48
CA ARG A 165 7.63 -9.26 14.57
C ARG A 165 7.13 -10.09 15.74
N MET A 166 5.91 -9.80 16.22
CA MET A 166 5.32 -10.56 17.32
C MET A 166 5.12 -12.03 16.98
N MET A 167 4.74 -12.35 15.74
CA MET A 167 4.67 -13.74 15.26
C MET A 167 6.04 -14.43 15.35
N GLY A 168 7.12 -13.74 14.99
CA GLY A 168 8.48 -14.25 15.12
C GLY A 168 8.88 -14.52 16.55
N GLU A 169 8.54 -13.63 17.48
CA GLU A 169 8.81 -13.79 18.92
C GLU A 169 8.03 -14.97 19.54
N VAL A 170 6.85 -15.32 18.99
CA VAL A 170 6.03 -16.45 19.46
C VAL A 170 6.54 -17.80 18.96
N VAL A 171 7.14 -17.85 17.77
CA VAL A 171 7.60 -19.10 17.14
C VAL A 171 9.03 -19.45 17.51
N ALA A 172 9.83 -18.47 17.91
CA ALA A 172 11.22 -18.68 18.32
C ALA A 172 11.37 -19.37 19.68
#